data_e35e9578fe8b3e85654812e29fc59a14
#
_entry.id   e35e9578fe8b3e85654812e29fc59a14
#
_cell.length_a   1.000
_cell.length_b   1.000
_cell.length_c   1.000
_cell.angle_alpha   90.00
_cell.angle_beta   90.00
_cell.angle_gamma   90.00
#
_symmetry.space_group_name_H-M   'P 1'
#
loop_
_entity.id
_entity.type
_entity.pdbx_description
1 polymer ?
#
loop_
_entity_poly.entity_id
_entity_poly.type
_entity_poly.pdbx_seq_one_letter_code
_entity_poly.pdbx_strand_id
1 'polypeptide(L)'
;MTVLDKLNFVAFKPSLNENSIELKRFKLCTKIEEQLQLAQNPTYSPTQQKWITNADGVKQLVEVPKRVKRWWAKSVDGKINLVIRYGSKPIEFSKGKNAILLDSEEEVSGVLTMVRDAVVSGELDALIEQQAQFGRQAVKAKD
;
A
#
# COMPACT_ATOMS: atom_id res chain seq x y z
N MET A 1 -18.85 41.47 25.74
CA MET A 1 -18.53 40.49 24.67
C MET A 1 -17.07 40.11 24.70
N THR A 2 -16.83 38.82 24.76
CA THR A 2 -15.47 38.34 24.70
C THR A 2 -15.12 37.95 23.23
N VAL A 3 -13.85 37.83 22.96
CA VAL A 3 -13.40 37.40 21.63
C VAL A 3 -13.95 36.01 21.27
N LEU A 4 -14.18 35.19 22.29
CA LEU A 4 -14.69 33.84 22.09
C LEU A 4 -16.12 33.82 21.52
N ASP A 5 -16.90 34.87 21.77
CA ASP A 5 -18.27 34.97 21.23
C ASP A 5 -18.31 35.01 19.69
N LYS A 6 -17.18 35.39 19.08
CA LYS A 6 -17.05 35.43 17.61
C LYS A 6 -16.70 34.11 16.99
N LEU A 7 -16.38 33.11 17.80
CA LEU A 7 -15.98 31.80 17.34
C LEU A 7 -17.14 30.81 17.39
N ASN A 8 -17.15 29.93 16.42
CA ASN A 8 -18.17 28.87 16.37
C ASN A 8 -17.54 27.58 16.90
N PHE A 9 -18.03 27.11 18.05
CA PHE A 9 -17.50 25.92 18.68
C PHE A 9 -18.32 24.71 18.27
N VAL A 10 -17.66 23.66 17.84
CA VAL A 10 -18.28 22.40 17.42
C VAL A 10 -17.55 21.23 18.07
N ALA A 11 -18.24 20.11 18.15
CA ALA A 11 -17.61 18.90 18.66
C ALA A 11 -16.59 18.40 17.63
N PHE A 12 -15.35 18.17 18.10
CA PHE A 12 -14.29 17.67 17.22
C PHE A 12 -14.56 16.20 16.88
N LYS A 13 -14.62 15.92 15.57
CA LYS A 13 -14.72 14.55 15.07
C LYS A 13 -13.48 14.27 14.26
N PRO A 14 -12.62 13.33 14.70
CA PRO A 14 -11.46 12.97 13.90
C PRO A 14 -11.90 12.47 12.53
N SER A 15 -11.39 13.10 11.49
CA SER A 15 -11.72 12.70 10.12
C SER A 15 -10.98 11.45 9.68
N LEU A 16 -9.91 11.09 10.39
CA LEU A 16 -9.11 9.93 10.04
C LEU A 16 -9.67 8.70 10.73
N ASN A 17 -10.47 7.97 9.99
CA ASN A 17 -10.89 6.63 10.38
C ASN A 17 -9.98 5.64 9.65
N GLU A 18 -9.14 4.94 10.39
CA GLU A 18 -8.20 3.97 9.82
C GLU A 18 -8.91 2.84 9.05
N ASN A 19 -10.20 2.69 9.30
CA ASN A 19 -11.02 1.68 8.62
C ASN A 19 -11.75 2.21 7.41
N SER A 20 -11.58 3.50 7.05
CA SER A 20 -12.28 4.04 5.90
C SER A 20 -11.74 3.43 4.61
N ILE A 21 -12.65 3.15 3.68
CA ILE A 21 -12.26 2.57 2.39
C ILE A 21 -11.39 3.54 1.60
N GLU A 22 -11.61 4.84 1.75
CA GLU A 22 -10.82 5.85 1.06
C GLU A 22 -9.36 5.81 1.48
N LEU A 23 -9.09 5.63 2.77
CA LEU A 23 -7.74 5.50 3.28
C LEU A 23 -7.10 4.22 2.78
N LYS A 24 -7.85 3.13 2.74
CA LYS A 24 -7.37 1.85 2.22
C LYS A 24 -7.02 1.94 0.75
N ARG A 25 -7.86 2.61 -0.05
CA ARG A 25 -7.55 2.87 -1.46
C ARG A 25 -6.27 3.66 -1.61
N PHE A 26 -6.11 4.71 -0.82
CA PHE A 26 -4.92 5.56 -0.85
C PHE A 26 -3.66 4.76 -0.54
N LYS A 27 -3.70 3.93 0.50
CA LYS A 27 -2.56 3.09 0.88
C LYS A 27 -2.18 2.12 -0.24
N LEU A 28 -3.18 1.49 -0.85
CA LEU A 28 -2.92 0.55 -1.94
C LEU A 28 -2.39 1.27 -3.18
N CYS A 29 -2.95 2.42 -3.53
CA CYS A 29 -2.47 3.21 -4.66
C CYS A 29 -1.03 3.65 -4.46
N THR A 30 -0.65 4.04 -3.24
CA THR A 30 0.73 4.42 -2.92
C THR A 30 1.68 3.26 -3.19
N LYS A 31 1.29 2.06 -2.79
CA LYS A 31 2.10 0.86 -3.03
C LYS A 31 2.19 0.51 -4.50
N ILE A 32 1.10 0.65 -5.23
CA ILE A 32 1.08 0.42 -6.68
C ILE A 32 2.00 1.41 -7.38
N GLU A 33 2.00 2.68 -6.97
CA GLU A 33 2.88 3.70 -7.54
C GLU A 33 4.36 3.38 -7.29
N GLU A 34 4.70 2.86 -6.12
CA GLU A 34 6.06 2.40 -5.84
C GLU A 34 6.45 1.29 -6.80
N GLN A 35 5.54 0.36 -7.10
CA GLN A 35 5.80 -0.72 -8.05
C GLN A 35 5.94 -0.19 -9.47
N LEU A 36 5.16 0.83 -9.84
CA LEU A 36 5.30 1.47 -11.15
C LEU A 36 6.68 2.10 -11.31
N GLN A 37 7.17 2.79 -10.28
CA GLN A 37 8.51 3.37 -10.31
C GLN A 37 9.58 2.28 -10.45
N LEU A 38 9.39 1.18 -9.75
CA LEU A 38 10.32 0.05 -9.80
C LEU A 38 10.30 -0.62 -11.17
N ALA A 39 9.15 -0.68 -11.84
CA ALA A 39 9.03 -1.24 -13.18
C ALA A 39 9.76 -0.39 -14.21
N GLN A 40 9.73 0.94 -14.05
CA GLN A 40 10.43 1.87 -14.94
C GLN A 40 11.92 1.95 -14.63
N ASN A 41 12.30 1.78 -13.37
CA ASN A 41 13.68 1.87 -12.91
C ASN A 41 13.98 0.74 -11.94
N PRO A 42 14.62 -0.36 -12.37
CA PRO A 42 14.91 -1.50 -11.50
C PRO A 42 15.77 -1.16 -10.28
N THR A 43 16.50 -0.04 -10.32
CA THR A 43 17.31 0.40 -9.18
C THR A 43 16.59 1.37 -8.26
N TYR A 44 15.29 1.59 -8.49
CA TYR A 44 14.50 2.50 -7.67
C TYR A 44 14.57 2.10 -6.20
N SER A 45 14.97 3.06 -5.38
CA SER A 45 15.09 2.87 -3.94
C SER A 45 14.74 4.20 -3.26
N PRO A 46 13.47 4.37 -2.84
CA PRO A 46 13.10 5.60 -2.15
C PRO A 46 13.80 5.67 -0.80
N THR A 47 13.97 6.89 -0.29
CA THR A 47 14.52 7.07 1.03
C THR A 47 13.40 7.17 2.05
N GLN A 48 13.68 6.73 3.27
CA GLN A 48 12.80 6.92 4.40
C GLN A 48 13.60 7.50 5.54
N GLN A 49 12.94 8.28 6.38
CA GLN A 49 13.56 8.84 7.56
C GLN A 49 13.48 7.83 8.69
N LYS A 50 14.59 7.62 9.37
CA LYS A 50 14.67 6.68 10.48
C LYS A 50 15.45 7.29 11.62
N TRP A 51 14.96 7.10 12.84
CA TRP A 51 15.67 7.51 14.04
C TRP A 51 16.72 6.49 14.39
N ILE A 52 17.96 6.95 14.55
CA ILE A 52 19.04 6.09 15.03
C ILE A 52 19.66 6.73 16.27
N THR A 53 20.24 5.90 17.14
CA THR A 53 20.97 6.36 18.31
C THR A 53 22.46 6.27 17.98
N ASN A 54 23.17 7.39 18.04
CA ASN A 54 24.60 7.40 17.77
C ASN A 54 25.40 6.91 18.99
N ALA A 55 26.73 6.90 18.86
CA ALA A 55 27.62 6.41 19.92
C ALA A 55 27.51 7.21 21.21
N ASP A 56 27.10 8.48 21.13
CA ASP A 56 26.92 9.38 22.29
C ASP A 56 25.55 9.22 22.94
N GLY A 57 24.70 8.33 22.43
CA GLY A 57 23.37 8.12 22.96
C GLY A 57 22.34 9.14 22.47
N VAL A 58 22.71 10.00 21.52
CA VAL A 58 21.82 11.02 20.97
C VAL A 58 21.04 10.43 19.80
N LYS A 59 19.74 10.66 19.80
CA LYS A 59 18.86 10.23 18.69
C LYS A 59 18.99 11.22 17.53
N GLN A 60 19.20 10.71 16.34
CA GLN A 60 19.28 11.51 15.11
C GLN A 60 18.33 10.96 14.07
N LEU A 61 17.71 11.88 13.32
CA LEU A 61 16.88 11.52 12.20
C LEU A 61 17.75 11.47 10.94
N VAL A 62 17.87 10.30 10.34
CA VAL A 62 18.69 10.11 9.14
C VAL A 62 17.86 9.55 8.01
N GLU A 63 18.25 9.86 6.78
CA GLU A 63 17.65 9.29 5.59
C GLU A 63 18.38 7.99 5.25
N VAL A 64 17.62 6.91 5.14
CA VAL A 64 18.15 5.61 4.74
C VAL A 64 17.40 5.10 3.52
N PRO A 65 18.06 4.35 2.64
CA PRO A 65 17.36 3.78 1.48
C PRO A 65 16.34 2.74 1.96
N LYS A 66 15.16 2.76 1.35
CA LYS A 66 14.11 1.79 1.61
C LYS A 66 14.09 0.79 0.47
N ARG A 67 14.22 -0.49 0.81
CA ARG A 67 14.14 -1.53 -0.19
C ARG A 67 12.68 -1.82 -0.51
N VAL A 68 12.30 -1.69 -1.79
CA VAL A 68 10.98 -2.03 -2.27
C VAL A 68 11.05 -3.38 -2.96
N LYS A 69 10.27 -4.34 -2.46
CA LYS A 69 10.25 -5.67 -3.02
C LYS A 69 9.32 -5.70 -4.23
N ARG A 70 9.78 -6.30 -5.32
CA ARG A 70 8.97 -6.43 -6.53
C ARG A 70 7.77 -7.34 -6.31
N TRP A 71 6.65 -6.95 -6.89
CA TRP A 71 5.42 -7.73 -6.83
C TRP A 71 5.31 -8.75 -7.98
N TRP A 72 6.24 -8.73 -8.90
CA TRP A 72 6.21 -9.64 -10.05
C TRP A 72 7.47 -10.48 -10.09
N ALA A 73 7.31 -11.69 -10.63
CA ALA A 73 8.42 -12.61 -10.78
C ALA A 73 8.25 -13.43 -12.06
N LYS A 74 9.37 -13.78 -12.66
CA LYS A 74 9.38 -14.62 -13.84
C LYS A 74 9.20 -16.08 -13.42
N SER A 75 8.25 -16.76 -14.04
CA SER A 75 8.01 -18.17 -13.76
C SER A 75 8.89 -19.06 -14.64
N VAL A 76 8.84 -20.36 -14.35
CA VAL A 76 9.68 -21.36 -15.05
C VAL A 76 9.38 -21.38 -16.55
N ASP A 77 8.13 -21.13 -16.94
CA ASP A 77 7.72 -21.11 -18.34
C ASP A 77 8.01 -19.80 -19.06
N GLY A 78 8.69 -18.86 -18.40
CA GLY A 78 9.08 -17.57 -18.98
C GLY A 78 8.04 -16.47 -18.88
N LYS A 79 6.88 -16.76 -18.31
CA LYS A 79 5.83 -15.77 -18.11
C LYS A 79 6.00 -15.04 -16.78
N ILE A 80 5.35 -13.87 -16.65
CA ILE A 80 5.44 -13.04 -15.46
C ILE A 80 4.17 -13.22 -14.64
N ASN A 81 4.34 -13.45 -13.34
CA ASN A 81 3.24 -13.48 -12.37
C ASN A 81 3.30 -12.22 -11.53
N LEU A 82 2.26 -11.38 -11.65
CA LEU A 82 2.14 -10.14 -10.90
C LEU A 82 1.14 -10.34 -9.76
N VAL A 83 1.58 -10.05 -8.55
CA VAL A 83 0.76 -10.16 -7.34
C VAL A 83 0.48 -8.77 -6.81
N ILE A 84 -0.77 -8.43 -6.59
CA ILE A 84 -1.16 -7.17 -5.96
C ILE A 84 -1.33 -7.42 -4.48
N ARG A 85 -0.55 -6.74 -3.67
CA ARG A 85 -0.56 -6.95 -2.22
C ARG A 85 -1.23 -5.81 -1.49
N TYR A 86 -2.10 -6.15 -0.54
CA TYR A 86 -2.62 -5.22 0.44
C TYR A 86 -2.00 -5.60 1.78
N GLY A 87 -1.14 -4.71 2.29
CA GLY A 87 -0.30 -5.05 3.42
C GLY A 87 0.73 -6.11 3.00
N SER A 88 0.82 -7.20 3.75
CA SER A 88 1.76 -8.27 3.49
C SER A 88 1.18 -9.44 2.69
N LYS A 89 -0.13 -9.42 2.45
CA LYS A 89 -0.82 -10.55 1.80
C LYS A 89 -1.29 -10.20 0.40
N PRO A 90 -1.23 -11.14 -0.55
CA PRO A 90 -1.75 -10.90 -1.89
C PRO A 90 -3.27 -10.87 -1.89
N ILE A 91 -3.82 -10.01 -2.76
CA ILE A 91 -5.27 -9.93 -2.97
C ILE A 91 -5.71 -11.05 -3.89
N GLU A 92 -6.72 -11.81 -3.49
CA GLU A 92 -7.34 -12.82 -4.35
C GLU A 92 -8.41 -12.16 -5.21
N PHE A 93 -8.18 -12.14 -6.52
CA PHE A 93 -9.15 -11.57 -7.48
C PHE A 93 -10.31 -12.53 -7.73
N SER A 94 -10.04 -13.83 -7.62
CA SER A 94 -11.05 -14.86 -7.61
C SER A 94 -10.51 -15.99 -6.74
N LYS A 95 -11.39 -16.92 -6.36
CA LYS A 95 -11.04 -17.99 -5.43
C LYS A 95 -9.83 -18.78 -5.93
N GLY A 96 -8.76 -18.79 -5.13
CA GLY A 96 -7.52 -19.47 -5.46
C GLY A 96 -6.64 -18.77 -6.48
N LYS A 97 -7.04 -17.57 -6.94
CA LYS A 97 -6.29 -16.82 -7.96
C LYS A 97 -5.84 -15.48 -7.42
N ASN A 98 -4.61 -15.42 -6.95
CA ASN A 98 -4.02 -14.24 -6.34
C ASN A 98 -2.89 -13.62 -7.18
N ALA A 99 -2.77 -14.00 -8.45
CA ALA A 99 -1.74 -13.47 -9.33
C ALA A 99 -2.32 -13.18 -10.71
N ILE A 100 -1.74 -12.18 -11.37
CA ILE A 100 -2.10 -11.82 -12.75
C ILE A 100 -1.01 -12.37 -13.66
N LEU A 101 -1.40 -13.14 -14.66
CA LEU A 101 -0.46 -13.72 -15.62
C LEU A 101 -0.18 -12.75 -16.75
N LEU A 102 1.10 -12.49 -17.00
CA LEU A 102 1.57 -11.58 -18.04
C LEU A 102 2.56 -12.32 -18.95
N ASP A 103 2.61 -11.94 -20.21
CA ASP A 103 3.52 -12.56 -21.18
C ASP A 103 4.93 -11.98 -21.10
N SER A 104 5.07 -10.72 -20.68
CA SER A 104 6.37 -10.06 -20.59
C SER A 104 6.41 -9.01 -19.47
N GLU A 105 7.61 -8.63 -19.06
CA GLU A 105 7.80 -7.58 -18.05
C GLU A 105 7.31 -6.21 -18.54
N GLU A 106 7.29 -5.99 -19.84
CA GLU A 106 6.83 -4.72 -20.40
C GLU A 106 5.35 -4.47 -20.10
N GLU A 107 4.57 -5.53 -19.87
CA GLU A 107 3.16 -5.40 -19.55
C GLU A 107 2.92 -5.00 -18.09
N VAL A 108 3.91 -5.14 -17.22
CA VAL A 108 3.76 -4.89 -15.78
C VAL A 108 3.28 -3.47 -15.51
N SER A 109 3.93 -2.46 -16.10
CA SER A 109 3.57 -1.06 -15.86
C SER A 109 2.15 -0.75 -16.33
N GLY A 110 1.76 -1.27 -17.50
CA GLY A 110 0.39 -1.09 -18.02
C GLY A 110 -0.64 -1.71 -17.12
N VAL A 111 -0.41 -2.93 -16.67
CA VAL A 111 -1.35 -3.63 -15.78
C VAL A 111 -1.42 -2.95 -14.41
N LEU A 112 -0.30 -2.51 -13.87
CA LEU A 112 -0.29 -1.76 -12.61
C LEU A 112 -1.11 -0.48 -12.70
N THR A 113 -1.01 0.23 -13.81
CA THR A 113 -1.80 1.43 -14.06
C THR A 113 -3.30 1.09 -14.10
N MET A 114 -3.66 0.00 -14.78
CA MET A 114 -5.05 -0.46 -14.84
C MET A 114 -5.59 -0.82 -13.46
N VAL A 115 -4.80 -1.51 -12.65
CA VAL A 115 -5.19 -1.89 -11.30
C VAL A 115 -5.35 -0.63 -10.43
N ARG A 116 -4.45 0.34 -10.56
CA ARG A 116 -4.57 1.61 -9.83
C ARG A 116 -5.87 2.32 -10.18
N ASP A 117 -6.20 2.39 -11.45
CA ASP A 117 -7.45 3.03 -11.89
C ASP A 117 -8.67 2.27 -11.34
N ALA A 118 -8.60 0.95 -11.29
CA ALA A 118 -9.67 0.14 -10.71
C ALA A 118 -9.83 0.40 -9.21
N VAL A 119 -8.72 0.59 -8.49
CA VAL A 119 -8.76 0.92 -7.06
C VAL A 119 -9.42 2.28 -6.86
N VAL A 120 -9.04 3.28 -7.65
CA VAL A 120 -9.60 4.63 -7.55
C VAL A 120 -11.09 4.63 -7.86
N SER A 121 -11.53 3.85 -8.83
CA SER A 121 -12.95 3.77 -9.20
C SER A 121 -13.78 2.93 -8.23
N GLY A 122 -13.15 2.22 -7.29
CA GLY A 122 -13.85 1.43 -6.30
C GLY A 122 -14.10 -0.01 -6.67
N GLU A 123 -13.60 -0.48 -7.81
CA GLU A 123 -13.84 -1.85 -8.26
C GLU A 123 -13.22 -2.91 -7.35
N LEU A 124 -12.16 -2.55 -6.61
CA LEU A 124 -11.48 -3.47 -5.72
C LEU A 124 -11.90 -3.33 -4.25
N ASP A 125 -12.88 -2.48 -3.95
CA ASP A 125 -13.27 -2.20 -2.56
C ASP A 125 -13.64 -3.46 -1.78
N ALA A 126 -14.42 -4.35 -2.38
CA ALA A 126 -14.84 -5.59 -1.71
C ALA A 126 -13.63 -6.47 -1.40
N LEU A 127 -12.68 -6.56 -2.32
CA LEU A 127 -11.48 -7.36 -2.13
C LEU A 127 -10.56 -6.75 -1.06
N ILE A 128 -10.45 -5.43 -1.04
CA ILE A 128 -9.66 -4.72 -0.04
C ILE A 128 -10.25 -4.94 1.35
N GLU A 129 -11.57 -4.81 1.50
CA GLU A 129 -12.26 -5.03 2.77
C GLU A 129 -12.11 -6.46 3.26
N GLN A 130 -12.23 -7.42 2.35
CA GLN A 130 -12.05 -8.83 2.67
C GLN A 130 -10.65 -9.10 3.21
N GLN A 131 -9.63 -8.52 2.57
CA GLN A 131 -8.24 -8.68 2.97
C GLN A 131 -7.98 -8.05 4.34
N ALA A 132 -8.57 -6.89 4.59
CA ALA A 132 -8.45 -6.21 5.87
C ALA A 132 -9.08 -7.02 7.00
N GLN A 133 -10.22 -7.66 6.75
CA GLN A 133 -10.89 -8.52 7.73
C GLN A 133 -10.06 -9.75 8.08
N PHE A 134 -9.43 -10.38 7.08
CA PHE A 134 -8.54 -11.50 7.33
C PHE A 134 -7.38 -11.12 8.25
N GLY A 135 -6.80 -9.93 8.05
CA GLY A 135 -5.75 -9.44 8.91
C GLY A 135 -6.19 -9.31 10.37
N ARG A 136 -7.40 -8.78 10.60
CA ARG A 136 -7.95 -8.61 11.94
C ARG A 136 -8.25 -9.96 12.60
N GLN A 137 -8.82 -10.89 11.85
CA GLN A 137 -9.12 -12.23 12.38
C GLN A 137 -7.84 -12.96 12.77
N ALA A 138 -6.78 -12.83 11.98
CA ALA A 138 -5.50 -13.43 12.30
C ALA A 138 -4.92 -12.90 13.61
N VAL A 139 -5.08 -11.59 13.87
CA VAL A 139 -4.64 -10.96 15.12
C VAL A 139 -5.45 -11.48 16.30
N LYS A 140 -6.77 -11.59 16.15
CA LYS A 140 -7.65 -12.10 17.22
C LYS A 140 -7.38 -13.57 17.53
N ALA A 141 -7.01 -14.36 16.53
CA ALA A 141 -6.75 -15.78 16.72
C ALA A 141 -5.49 -16.05 17.53
N LYS A 142 -4.62 -15.07 17.71
CA LYS A 142 -3.40 -15.19 18.49
C LYS A 142 -3.60 -14.92 20.00
N ASP A 143 -4.75 -14.42 20.36
CA ASP A 143 -5.10 -14.21 21.76
C ASP A 143 -5.70 -15.51 22.34
#